data_85e2e0af4b835dc49e19bf138cdf05ff
#
_entry.id   85e2e0af4b835dc49e19bf138cdf05ff
#
_cell.length_a   1.000
_cell.length_b   1.000
_cell.length_c   1.000
_cell.angle_alpha   90.00
_cell.angle_beta   90.00
_cell.angle_gamma   90.00
#
_symmetry.space_group_name_H-M   'P 1'
#
loop_
_entity.id
_entity.type
_entity.pdbx_description
1 polymer ?
#
loop_
_entity_poly.entity_id
_entity_poly.type
_entity_poly.pdbx_seq_one_letter_code
_entity_poly.pdbx_strand_id
1 'polypeptide(L)'
;VKEQGVTDALLSRDRAWALVTEHVQAESLRKHLLAVEAAVRGYARMWGEDEDAWGFVALVHDFDYEKHPDRENHPYRGVEILKTMGYPEWVTRAILSHADYSGVTRESRLERTLFACDEMAGFVTAAALVRPSKSVLDLEPSSVIKRMKDKAFARAVPREDLRKGAEELGLPLEEHIGNVIKFLRERADELGVKGTL
;
A
#
# COMPACT_ATOMS: atom_id res chain seq x y z
N VAL A 1 9.97 -25.28 13.64
CA VAL A 1 11.01 -25.11 12.58
C VAL A 1 10.46 -25.45 11.19
N LYS A 2 9.63 -26.50 11.03
CA LYS A 2 9.04 -26.84 9.71
C LYS A 2 7.86 -25.95 9.32
N GLU A 3 7.05 -25.50 10.27
CA GLU A 3 5.93 -24.60 10.02
C GLU A 3 6.39 -23.19 9.63
N GLN A 4 7.47 -22.68 10.25
CA GLN A 4 8.06 -21.39 9.94
C GLN A 4 8.56 -21.36 8.48
N GLY A 5 9.34 -22.36 8.05
CA GLY A 5 9.87 -22.40 6.68
C GLY A 5 8.81 -22.59 5.58
N VAL A 6 7.65 -23.17 5.88
CA VAL A 6 6.50 -23.26 4.97
C VAL A 6 5.79 -21.91 4.86
N THR A 7 5.67 -21.19 5.96
CA THR A 7 5.07 -19.86 6.00
C THR A 7 5.92 -18.86 5.22
N ASP A 8 7.24 -18.89 5.39
CA ASP A 8 8.17 -18.01 4.67
C ASP A 8 8.12 -18.25 3.15
N ALA A 9 8.02 -19.51 2.71
CA ALA A 9 7.85 -19.82 1.29
C ALA A 9 6.49 -19.38 0.71
N LEU A 10 5.43 -19.38 1.52
CA LEU A 10 4.10 -18.91 1.11
C LEU A 10 4.06 -17.39 0.94
N LEU A 11 4.79 -16.64 1.76
CA LEU A 11 4.75 -15.17 1.81
C LEU A 11 5.85 -14.53 0.96
N SER A 12 6.42 -15.27 0.00
CA SER A 12 7.45 -14.73 -0.87
C SER A 12 6.89 -13.66 -1.82
N ARG A 13 7.73 -12.66 -2.13
CA ARG A 13 7.39 -11.60 -3.10
C ARG A 13 7.03 -12.15 -4.47
N ASP A 14 7.73 -13.19 -4.92
CA ASP A 14 7.48 -13.80 -6.23
C ASP A 14 6.07 -14.40 -6.31
N ARG A 15 5.60 -15.04 -5.24
CA ARG A 15 4.23 -15.55 -5.17
C ARG A 15 3.19 -14.43 -5.15
N ALA A 16 3.44 -13.38 -4.37
CA ALA A 16 2.58 -12.21 -4.36
C ALA A 16 2.48 -11.59 -5.76
N TRP A 17 3.62 -11.41 -6.43
CA TRP A 17 3.66 -10.82 -7.76
C TRP A 17 3.01 -11.71 -8.83
N ALA A 18 3.19 -13.02 -8.74
CA ALA A 18 2.50 -13.98 -9.62
C ALA A 18 0.98 -13.84 -9.48
N LEU A 19 0.47 -13.77 -8.25
CA LEU A 19 -0.96 -13.57 -7.98
C LEU A 19 -1.46 -12.23 -8.52
N VAL A 20 -0.73 -11.15 -8.29
CA VAL A 20 -1.04 -9.83 -8.84
C VAL A 20 -1.11 -9.87 -10.36
N THR A 21 -0.12 -10.42 -11.04
CA THR A 21 -0.07 -10.45 -12.51
C THR A 21 -1.11 -11.35 -13.15
N GLU A 22 -1.60 -12.37 -12.43
CA GLU A 22 -2.71 -13.22 -12.85
C GLU A 22 -4.05 -12.48 -12.80
N HIS A 23 -4.27 -11.64 -11.79
CA HIS A 23 -5.56 -11.00 -11.53
C HIS A 23 -5.66 -9.56 -12.03
N VAL A 24 -4.57 -8.82 -12.09
CA VAL A 24 -4.49 -7.40 -12.43
C VAL A 24 -3.79 -7.21 -13.77
N GLN A 25 -4.46 -6.62 -14.76
CA GLN A 25 -3.89 -6.28 -16.07
C GLN A 25 -3.54 -4.79 -16.17
N ALA A 26 -4.25 -3.93 -15.45
CA ALA A 26 -4.03 -2.49 -15.45
C ALA A 26 -2.66 -2.14 -14.86
N GLU A 27 -1.80 -1.52 -15.67
CA GLU A 27 -0.46 -1.09 -15.22
C GLU A 27 -0.54 -0.10 -14.08
N SER A 28 -1.55 0.78 -14.08
CA SER A 28 -1.77 1.77 -13.03
C SER A 28 -2.02 1.12 -11.66
N LEU A 29 -2.84 0.06 -11.62
CA LEU A 29 -3.09 -0.67 -10.37
C LEU A 29 -1.85 -1.45 -9.94
N ARG A 30 -1.14 -2.11 -10.86
CA ARG A 30 0.14 -2.77 -10.55
C ARG A 30 1.15 -1.80 -9.93
N LYS A 31 1.27 -0.58 -10.48
CA LYS A 31 2.15 0.45 -9.93
C LYS A 31 1.69 0.94 -8.56
N HIS A 32 0.38 1.04 -8.34
CA HIS A 32 -0.16 1.34 -7.02
C HIS A 32 0.24 0.26 -6.00
N LEU A 33 0.01 -1.01 -6.30
CA LEU A 33 0.39 -2.13 -5.43
C LEU A 33 1.89 -2.14 -5.09
N LEU A 34 2.75 -1.86 -6.09
CA LEU A 34 4.19 -1.74 -5.88
C LEU A 34 4.56 -0.52 -5.02
N ALA A 35 3.84 0.59 -5.14
CA ALA A 35 4.06 1.77 -4.31
C ALA A 35 3.65 1.52 -2.85
N VAL A 36 2.52 0.85 -2.64
CA VAL A 36 2.08 0.45 -1.30
C VAL A 36 3.06 -0.56 -0.70
N GLU A 37 3.53 -1.55 -1.48
CA GLU A 37 4.58 -2.48 -1.05
C GLU A 37 5.84 -1.73 -0.60
N ALA A 38 6.32 -0.76 -1.39
CA ALA A 38 7.51 0.01 -1.05
C ALA A 38 7.35 0.76 0.28
N ALA A 39 6.20 1.39 0.50
CA ALA A 39 5.90 2.11 1.72
C ALA A 39 5.78 1.20 2.95
N VAL A 40 5.04 0.10 2.84
CA VAL A 40 4.83 -0.86 3.93
C VAL A 40 6.14 -1.58 4.31
N ARG A 41 6.94 -2.01 3.33
CA ARG A 41 8.28 -2.56 3.57
C ARG A 41 9.20 -1.55 4.26
N GLY A 42 9.14 -0.28 3.85
CA GLY A 42 9.91 0.78 4.49
C GLY A 42 9.58 0.94 5.97
N TYR A 43 8.31 0.87 6.33
CA TYR A 43 7.90 0.88 7.73
C TYR A 43 8.29 -0.41 8.46
N ALA A 44 8.17 -1.58 7.84
CA ALA A 44 8.61 -2.84 8.43
C ALA A 44 10.10 -2.77 8.83
N ARG A 45 10.97 -2.30 7.91
CA ARG A 45 12.39 -2.08 8.21
C ARG A 45 12.62 -1.09 9.34
N MET A 46 11.88 0.03 9.32
CA MET A 46 12.00 1.08 10.34
C MET A 46 11.69 0.57 11.74
N TRP A 47 10.75 -0.35 11.86
CA TRP A 47 10.28 -0.87 13.15
C TRP A 47 10.81 -2.26 13.52
N GLY A 48 11.67 -2.86 12.67
CA GLY A 48 12.25 -4.18 12.90
C GLY A 48 11.23 -5.32 12.78
N GLU A 49 10.21 -5.14 11.95
CA GLU A 49 9.18 -6.14 11.65
C GLU A 49 9.59 -7.00 10.44
N ASP A 50 8.85 -8.08 10.19
CA ASP A 50 9.07 -8.96 9.05
C ASP A 50 8.73 -8.27 7.72
N GLU A 51 9.77 -7.81 7.01
CA GLU A 51 9.62 -7.07 5.76
C GLU A 51 8.97 -7.90 4.64
N ASP A 52 9.25 -9.20 4.57
CA ASP A 52 8.71 -10.06 3.51
C ASP A 52 7.24 -10.37 3.75
N ALA A 53 6.88 -10.68 4.97
CA ALA A 53 5.49 -10.89 5.35
C ALA A 53 4.64 -9.63 5.15
N TRP A 54 5.14 -8.46 5.54
CA TRP A 54 4.44 -7.19 5.39
C TRP A 54 4.34 -6.78 3.91
N GLY A 55 5.42 -6.97 3.15
CA GLY A 55 5.46 -6.69 1.71
C GLY A 55 4.52 -7.57 0.92
N PHE A 56 4.38 -8.86 1.30
CA PHE A 56 3.41 -9.76 0.71
C PHE A 56 1.98 -9.21 0.84
N VAL A 57 1.57 -8.88 2.08
CA VAL A 57 0.23 -8.35 2.35
C VAL A 57 -0.03 -7.07 1.55
N ALA A 58 0.95 -6.17 1.52
CA ALA A 58 0.85 -4.92 0.78
C ALA A 58 0.69 -5.14 -0.73
N LEU A 59 1.41 -6.11 -1.32
CA LEU A 59 1.27 -6.40 -2.75
C LEU A 59 -0.09 -6.98 -3.12
N VAL A 60 -0.67 -7.80 -2.24
CA VAL A 60 -1.91 -8.51 -2.58
C VAL A 60 -3.18 -7.87 -2.00
N HIS A 61 -3.08 -6.70 -1.33
CA HIS A 61 -4.25 -6.15 -0.66
C HIS A 61 -5.42 -5.84 -1.61
N ASP A 62 -5.13 -5.39 -2.83
CA ASP A 62 -6.09 -4.96 -3.85
C ASP A 62 -6.06 -5.80 -5.14
N PHE A 63 -5.49 -7.03 -5.12
CA PHE A 63 -5.35 -7.81 -6.35
C PHE A 63 -6.69 -8.22 -6.98
N ASP A 64 -7.77 -8.17 -6.24
CA ASP A 64 -9.13 -8.44 -6.72
C ASP A 64 -9.87 -7.20 -7.24
N TYR A 65 -9.35 -5.99 -6.94
CA TYR A 65 -10.04 -4.72 -7.18
C TYR A 65 -10.40 -4.47 -8.65
N GLU A 66 -9.53 -4.85 -9.59
CA GLU A 66 -9.82 -4.66 -11.03
C GLU A 66 -11.06 -5.43 -11.49
N LYS A 67 -11.28 -6.62 -10.94
CA LYS A 67 -12.42 -7.48 -11.25
C LYS A 67 -13.64 -7.16 -10.40
N HIS A 68 -13.42 -6.64 -9.21
CA HIS A 68 -14.43 -6.44 -8.18
C HIS A 68 -14.30 -5.07 -7.52
N PRO A 69 -14.55 -3.94 -8.23
CA PRO A 69 -14.32 -2.60 -7.69
C PRO A 69 -15.42 -2.12 -6.72
N ASP A 70 -16.45 -2.89 -6.53
CA ASP A 70 -17.58 -2.55 -5.66
C ASP A 70 -17.36 -3.04 -4.22
N ARG A 71 -17.95 -2.31 -3.26
CA ARG A 71 -17.81 -2.61 -1.82
C ARG A 71 -18.44 -3.93 -1.36
N GLU A 72 -19.29 -4.53 -2.16
CA GLU A 72 -19.94 -5.79 -1.84
C GLU A 72 -19.02 -6.98 -2.11
N ASN A 73 -18.08 -6.81 -3.05
CA ASN A 73 -17.17 -7.86 -3.49
C ASN A 73 -15.72 -7.60 -3.04
N HIS A 74 -15.20 -6.38 -3.17
CA HIS A 74 -13.86 -6.03 -2.70
C HIS A 74 -13.90 -5.67 -1.20
N PRO A 75 -12.91 -6.10 -0.37
CA PRO A 75 -11.80 -7.03 -0.67
C PRO A 75 -12.16 -8.51 -0.41
N TYR A 76 -13.44 -8.82 -0.24
CA TYR A 76 -13.89 -10.15 0.19
C TYR A 76 -13.53 -11.25 -0.80
N ARG A 77 -13.59 -10.97 -2.11
CA ARG A 77 -13.26 -11.97 -3.16
C ARG A 77 -11.77 -12.31 -3.14
N GLY A 78 -10.90 -11.32 -2.96
CA GLY A 78 -9.48 -11.56 -2.76
C GLY A 78 -9.22 -12.41 -1.52
N VAL A 79 -9.88 -12.10 -0.42
CA VAL A 79 -9.76 -12.85 0.83
C VAL A 79 -10.24 -14.30 0.68
N GLU A 80 -11.33 -14.56 -0.02
CA GLU A 80 -11.80 -15.93 -0.32
C GLU A 80 -10.76 -16.73 -1.10
N ILE A 81 -10.15 -16.12 -2.12
CA ILE A 81 -9.08 -16.75 -2.91
C ILE A 81 -7.91 -17.11 -2.00
N LEU A 82 -7.42 -16.16 -1.19
CA LEU A 82 -6.30 -16.40 -0.29
C LEU A 82 -6.58 -17.49 0.74
N LYS A 83 -7.79 -17.53 1.31
CA LYS A 83 -8.21 -18.60 2.22
C LYS A 83 -8.19 -19.97 1.53
N THR A 84 -8.69 -20.06 0.30
CA THR A 84 -8.67 -21.31 -0.48
C THR A 84 -7.24 -21.76 -0.79
N MET A 85 -6.31 -20.82 -0.96
CA MET A 85 -4.89 -21.11 -1.16
C MET A 85 -4.14 -21.45 0.13
N GLY A 86 -4.80 -21.40 1.29
CA GLY A 86 -4.21 -21.77 2.58
C GLY A 86 -3.38 -20.69 3.27
N TYR A 87 -3.55 -19.43 2.87
CA TYR A 87 -2.88 -18.31 3.57
C TYR A 87 -3.43 -18.14 4.99
N PRO A 88 -2.56 -17.77 5.96
CA PRO A 88 -2.96 -17.64 7.35
C PRO A 88 -3.98 -16.52 7.58
N GLU A 89 -4.80 -16.68 8.61
CA GLU A 89 -5.88 -15.75 8.96
C GLU A 89 -5.40 -14.31 9.16
N TRP A 90 -4.22 -14.11 9.74
CA TRP A 90 -3.69 -12.76 9.95
C TRP A 90 -3.43 -11.99 8.64
N VAL A 91 -3.09 -12.70 7.54
CA VAL A 91 -2.96 -12.11 6.19
C VAL A 91 -4.31 -11.61 5.70
N THR A 92 -5.32 -12.48 5.74
CA THR A 92 -6.66 -12.15 5.26
C THR A 92 -7.34 -11.11 6.12
N ARG A 93 -7.08 -11.12 7.44
CA ARG A 93 -7.56 -10.09 8.36
C ARG A 93 -6.93 -8.73 8.05
N ALA A 94 -5.62 -8.68 7.82
CA ALA A 94 -4.94 -7.43 7.46
C ALA A 94 -5.52 -6.83 6.18
N ILE A 95 -5.79 -7.66 5.17
CA ILE A 95 -6.43 -7.21 3.93
C ILE A 95 -7.85 -6.70 4.19
N LEU A 96 -8.68 -7.41 4.96
CA LEU A 96 -10.03 -6.91 5.29
C LEU A 96 -9.98 -5.56 6.01
N SER A 97 -9.01 -5.36 6.91
CA SER A 97 -8.93 -4.18 7.76
C SER A 97 -8.55 -2.89 7.03
N HIS A 98 -7.98 -2.96 5.78
CA HIS A 98 -7.67 -1.76 5.03
C HIS A 98 -8.92 -1.02 4.55
N ALA A 99 -10.03 -1.73 4.36
CA ALA A 99 -11.30 -1.18 3.94
C ALA A 99 -12.22 -0.94 5.15
N ASP A 100 -12.45 0.32 5.54
CA ASP A 100 -13.29 0.68 6.70
C ASP A 100 -14.69 0.06 6.65
N TYR A 101 -15.26 -0.09 5.46
CA TYR A 101 -16.59 -0.67 5.28
C TYR A 101 -16.63 -2.20 5.53
N SER A 102 -15.49 -2.87 5.66
CA SER A 102 -15.44 -4.28 6.05
C SER A 102 -15.88 -4.53 7.49
N GLY A 103 -15.85 -3.49 8.32
CA GLY A 103 -16.13 -3.56 9.75
C GLY A 103 -15.03 -4.23 10.59
N VAL A 104 -13.91 -4.61 9.97
CA VAL A 104 -12.77 -5.20 10.66
C VAL A 104 -11.89 -4.08 11.22
N THR A 105 -11.79 -4.02 12.56
CA THR A 105 -10.95 -3.03 13.25
C THR A 105 -9.47 -3.33 13.06
N ARG A 106 -8.64 -2.28 12.92
CA ARG A 106 -7.18 -2.41 12.84
C ARG A 106 -6.57 -2.52 14.24
N GLU A 107 -6.03 -3.68 14.55
CA GLU A 107 -5.47 -4.00 15.87
C GLU A 107 -3.94 -4.13 15.83
N SER A 108 -3.41 -4.74 14.78
CA SER A 108 -1.97 -4.91 14.62
C SER A 108 -1.29 -3.70 14.00
N ARG A 109 0.03 -3.62 14.17
CA ARG A 109 0.83 -2.58 13.52
C ARG A 109 0.81 -2.71 11.99
N LEU A 110 0.83 -3.93 11.46
CA LEU A 110 0.68 -4.19 10.02
C LEU A 110 -0.63 -3.63 9.48
N GLU A 111 -1.75 -3.91 10.12
CA GLU A 111 -3.08 -3.46 9.69
C GLU A 111 -3.16 -1.93 9.61
N ARG A 112 -2.65 -1.24 10.64
CA ARG A 112 -2.57 0.23 10.65
C ARG A 112 -1.65 0.77 9.57
N THR A 113 -0.51 0.09 9.35
CA THR A 113 0.47 0.49 8.33
C THR A 113 -0.08 0.32 6.93
N LEU A 114 -0.75 -0.80 6.64
CA LEU A 114 -1.38 -1.03 5.35
C LEU A 114 -2.39 0.07 5.04
N PHE A 115 -3.33 0.34 5.94
CA PHE A 115 -4.31 1.41 5.80
C PHE A 115 -3.66 2.79 5.60
N ALA A 116 -2.64 3.11 6.40
CA ALA A 116 -1.97 4.41 6.32
C ALA A 116 -1.18 4.59 5.01
N CYS A 117 -0.62 3.51 4.48
CA CYS A 117 0.21 3.57 3.27
C CYS A 117 -0.58 3.50 1.97
N ASP A 118 -1.73 2.84 1.96
CA ASP A 118 -2.54 2.60 0.77
C ASP A 118 -2.86 3.91 0.03
N GLU A 119 -3.73 4.73 0.57
CA GLU A 119 -4.11 6.01 -0.05
C GLU A 119 -2.94 7.01 -0.11
N MET A 120 -2.04 7.00 0.88
CA MET A 120 -0.90 7.91 0.91
C MET A 120 0.11 7.61 -0.19
N ALA A 121 0.42 6.37 -0.49
CA ALA A 121 1.33 6.01 -1.58
C ALA A 121 0.77 6.45 -2.94
N GLY A 122 -0.52 6.25 -3.18
CA GLY A 122 -1.21 6.73 -4.38
C GLY A 122 -1.19 8.26 -4.49
N PHE A 123 -1.46 8.95 -3.38
CA PHE A 123 -1.47 10.41 -3.35
C PHE A 123 -0.08 11.03 -3.58
N VAL A 124 0.96 10.48 -2.97
CA VAL A 124 2.36 10.88 -3.17
C VAL A 124 2.80 10.64 -4.61
N THR A 125 2.46 9.48 -5.18
CA THR A 125 2.72 9.15 -6.59
C THR A 125 2.07 10.17 -7.52
N ALA A 126 0.80 10.48 -7.31
CA ALA A 126 0.09 11.49 -8.10
C ALA A 126 0.73 12.88 -7.94
N ALA A 127 1.14 13.26 -6.73
CA ALA A 127 1.83 14.53 -6.47
C ALA A 127 3.18 14.63 -7.20
N ALA A 128 3.93 13.54 -7.30
CA ALA A 128 5.17 13.47 -8.06
C ALA A 128 4.91 13.65 -9.56
N LEU A 129 3.95 12.93 -10.13
CA LEU A 129 3.68 12.91 -11.57
C LEU A 129 3.17 14.23 -12.16
N VAL A 130 2.55 15.11 -11.35
CA VAL A 130 2.11 16.44 -11.80
C VAL A 130 3.18 17.52 -11.70
N ARG A 131 4.37 17.19 -11.20
CA ARG A 131 5.52 18.09 -11.19
C ARG A 131 6.15 18.19 -12.59
N PRO A 132 6.84 19.30 -12.93
CA PRO A 132 7.59 19.39 -14.18
C PRO A 132 8.62 18.25 -14.33
N SER A 133 9.30 17.88 -13.24
CA SER A 133 10.26 16.76 -13.18
C SER A 133 9.61 15.39 -13.29
N LYS A 134 8.30 15.25 -12.99
CA LYS A 134 7.58 13.99 -12.83
C LYS A 134 8.30 13.03 -11.87
N SER A 135 8.97 13.57 -10.86
CA SER A 135 9.88 12.82 -9.99
C SER A 135 9.46 12.89 -8.53
N VAL A 136 9.58 11.75 -7.84
CA VAL A 136 9.52 11.67 -6.38
C VAL A 136 10.84 12.12 -5.73
N LEU A 137 11.93 12.16 -6.50
CA LEU A 137 13.27 12.47 -5.97
C LEU A 137 13.39 13.90 -5.47
N ASP A 138 12.67 14.85 -6.08
CA ASP A 138 12.64 16.27 -5.69
C ASP A 138 11.31 16.67 -5.00
N LEU A 139 10.45 15.70 -4.68
CA LEU A 139 9.17 15.95 -4.01
C LEU A 139 9.40 16.14 -2.49
N GLU A 140 8.85 17.20 -1.93
CA GLU A 140 8.92 17.50 -0.50
C GLU A 140 7.56 17.35 0.18
N PRO A 141 7.50 16.98 1.49
CA PRO A 141 6.25 16.82 2.23
C PRO A 141 5.34 18.04 2.17
N SER A 142 5.90 19.25 2.23
CA SER A 142 5.15 20.51 2.14
C SER A 142 4.38 20.64 0.81
N SER A 143 4.95 20.14 -0.29
CA SER A 143 4.28 20.10 -1.60
C SER A 143 3.08 19.16 -1.59
N VAL A 144 3.20 18.00 -0.95
CA VAL A 144 2.09 17.05 -0.80
C VAL A 144 0.98 17.64 0.07
N ILE A 145 1.34 18.26 1.20
CA ILE A 145 0.38 18.96 2.10
C ILE A 145 -0.36 20.07 1.34
N LYS A 146 0.34 20.82 0.49
CA LYS A 146 -0.30 21.83 -0.38
C LYS A 146 -1.30 21.20 -1.32
N ARG A 147 -0.99 20.06 -1.95
CA ARG A 147 -1.92 19.31 -2.82
C ARG A 147 -3.13 18.77 -2.07
N MET A 148 -2.99 18.39 -0.80
CA MET A 148 -4.12 17.96 0.03
C MET A 148 -5.18 19.06 0.21
N LYS A 149 -4.83 20.34 0.09
CA LYS A 149 -5.77 21.48 0.14
C LYS A 149 -6.56 21.64 -1.15
N ASP A 150 -6.05 21.16 -2.26
CA ASP A 150 -6.72 21.19 -3.56
C ASP A 150 -7.70 20.02 -3.66
N LYS A 151 -9.01 20.33 -3.58
CA LYS A 151 -10.07 19.32 -3.64
C LYS A 151 -10.22 18.66 -5.02
N ALA A 152 -9.75 19.30 -6.07
CA ALA A 152 -9.82 18.77 -7.45
C ALA A 152 -8.68 17.78 -7.72
N PHE A 153 -7.54 17.96 -7.04
CA PHE A 153 -6.38 17.08 -7.19
C PHE A 153 -6.65 15.71 -6.56
N ALA A 154 -6.41 14.63 -7.30
CA ALA A 154 -6.62 13.24 -6.84
C ALA A 154 -7.95 13.09 -6.06
N ARG A 155 -9.05 13.52 -6.67
CA ARG A 155 -10.37 13.69 -6.01
C ARG A 155 -10.92 12.39 -5.42
N ALA A 156 -10.52 11.24 -5.95
CA ALA A 156 -10.94 9.93 -5.48
C ALA A 156 -10.33 9.57 -4.13
N VAL A 157 -9.18 10.17 -3.75
CA VAL A 157 -8.49 9.89 -2.48
C VAL A 157 -9.12 10.70 -1.34
N PRO A 158 -9.74 10.06 -0.34
CA PRO A 158 -10.33 10.74 0.80
C PRO A 158 -9.23 11.39 1.67
N ARG A 159 -9.31 12.71 1.88
CA ARG A 159 -8.32 13.43 2.68
C ARG A 159 -8.36 13.06 4.17
N GLU A 160 -9.50 12.59 4.62
CA GLU A 160 -9.67 12.09 5.98
C GLU A 160 -8.87 10.81 6.21
N ASP A 161 -8.87 9.89 5.24
CA ASP A 161 -8.12 8.63 5.34
C ASP A 161 -6.61 8.88 5.39
N LEU A 162 -6.10 9.87 4.63
CA LEU A 162 -4.70 10.29 4.71
C LEU A 162 -4.30 10.77 6.12
N ARG A 163 -5.19 11.52 6.80
CA ARG A 163 -4.94 12.00 8.17
C ARG A 163 -5.11 10.88 9.19
N LYS A 164 -6.19 10.12 9.08
CA LYS A 164 -6.50 8.99 9.94
C LYS A 164 -5.38 7.95 9.93
N GLY A 165 -4.83 7.65 8.74
CA GLY A 165 -3.70 6.73 8.63
C GLY A 165 -2.48 7.19 9.44
N ALA A 166 -2.08 8.46 9.33
CA ALA A 166 -0.98 9.00 10.11
C ALA A 166 -1.30 8.97 11.63
N GLU A 167 -2.52 9.28 12.00
CA GLU A 167 -3.01 9.28 13.39
C GLU A 167 -2.99 7.87 13.99
N GLU A 168 -3.44 6.86 13.25
CA GLU A 168 -3.41 5.46 13.68
C GLU A 168 -1.98 4.89 13.81
N LEU A 169 -1.02 5.45 13.06
CA LEU A 169 0.41 5.15 13.24
C LEU A 169 1.03 5.90 14.42
N GLY A 170 0.33 6.88 15.00
CA GLY A 170 0.88 7.76 16.04
C GLY A 170 1.94 8.73 15.52
N LEU A 171 1.91 9.08 14.24
CA LEU A 171 2.88 9.95 13.58
C LEU A 171 2.25 11.29 13.18
N PRO A 172 3.02 12.40 13.26
CA PRO A 172 2.63 13.63 12.58
C PRO A 172 2.42 13.39 11.08
N LEU A 173 1.39 14.00 10.50
CA LEU A 173 1.05 13.83 9.08
C LEU A 173 2.26 14.14 8.14
N GLU A 174 2.99 15.21 8.44
CA GLU A 174 4.16 15.60 7.64
C GLU A 174 5.28 14.55 7.71
N GLU A 175 5.49 13.95 8.87
CA GLU A 175 6.45 12.87 9.06
C GLU A 175 6.04 11.61 8.30
N HIS A 176 4.76 11.22 8.37
CA HIS A 176 4.24 10.09 7.60
C HIS A 176 4.43 10.30 6.09
N ILE A 177 4.08 11.49 5.58
CA ILE A 177 4.31 11.85 4.17
C ILE A 177 5.80 11.75 3.82
N GLY A 178 6.67 12.28 4.67
CA GLY A 178 8.12 12.24 4.47
C GLY A 178 8.68 10.83 4.40
N ASN A 179 8.20 9.95 5.28
CA ASN A 179 8.56 8.54 5.29
C ASN A 179 8.11 7.84 4.00
N VAL A 180 6.86 8.03 3.57
CA VAL A 180 6.36 7.44 2.32
C VAL A 180 7.17 7.96 1.12
N ILE A 181 7.44 9.26 1.01
CA ILE A 181 8.29 9.81 -0.05
C ILE A 181 9.66 9.13 -0.05
N LYS A 182 10.30 9.00 1.12
CA LYS A 182 11.61 8.33 1.25
C LYS A 182 11.56 6.89 0.74
N PHE A 183 10.56 6.12 1.11
CA PHE A 183 10.44 4.73 0.71
C PHE A 183 10.15 4.57 -0.79
N LEU A 184 9.34 5.45 -1.37
CA LEU A 184 9.08 5.45 -2.81
C LEU A 184 10.34 5.87 -3.62
N ARG A 185 11.18 6.75 -3.08
CA ARG A 185 12.45 7.13 -3.71
C ARG A 185 13.38 5.93 -3.92
N GLU A 186 13.40 4.98 -3.00
CA GLU A 186 14.22 3.77 -3.08
C GLU A 186 13.87 2.90 -4.30
N ARG A 187 12.64 2.99 -4.79
CA ARG A 187 12.11 2.19 -5.92
C ARG A 187 11.57 3.07 -7.06
N ALA A 188 12.05 4.29 -7.18
CA ALA A 188 11.52 5.30 -8.09
C ALA A 188 11.48 4.85 -9.56
N ASP A 189 12.49 4.09 -10.02
CA ASP A 189 12.56 3.53 -11.38
C ASP A 189 11.42 2.52 -11.60
N GLU A 190 11.28 1.54 -10.72
CA GLU A 190 10.25 0.50 -10.82
C GLU A 190 8.84 1.09 -10.78
N LEU A 191 8.64 2.09 -9.95
CA LEU A 191 7.36 2.79 -9.79
C LEU A 191 7.06 3.75 -10.96
N GLY A 192 8.05 4.07 -11.79
CA GLY A 192 7.91 5.04 -12.88
C GLY A 192 7.77 6.49 -12.40
N VAL A 193 8.31 6.80 -11.22
CA VAL A 193 8.29 8.15 -10.60
C VAL A 193 9.67 8.74 -10.40
N LYS A 194 10.69 8.23 -11.10
CA LYS A 194 12.02 8.83 -11.13
C LYS A 194 12.04 10.13 -11.93
N GLY A 195 11.22 10.18 -12.98
CA GLY A 195 11.12 11.36 -13.84
C GLY A 195 12.38 11.61 -14.65
N THR A 196 12.68 12.90 -14.83
CA THR A 196 13.79 13.39 -15.68
C THR A 196 15.00 13.89 -14.88
N LEU A 197 15.08 13.54 -13.60
CA LEU A 197 16.19 13.89 -12.71
C LEU A 197 17.30 12.85 -12.72
#